data_e06ae3a26aa08b0732bf51f128bc5948
#
_entry.id   e06ae3a26aa08b0732bf51f128bc5948
#
_cell.length_a   1.000
_cell.length_b   1.000
_cell.length_c   1.000
_cell.angle_alpha   90.00
_cell.angle_beta   90.00
_cell.angle_gamma   90.00
#
_symmetry.space_group_name_H-M   'P 1'
#
loop_
_entity.id
_entity.type
_entity.pdbx_description
1 polymer ?
#
loop_
_entity_poly.entity_id
_entity_poly.type
_entity_poly.pdbx_seq_one_letter_code
_entity_poly.pdbx_strand_id
1 'polypeptide(L)'
;MSVDLQSVNVSIAGRQIVRDVCLQIRDGQRVGLIGSSGSGKSMIARAIMGLLPQDTQLSGSINVNGTQTVGMNDVQLARLRGAAMGMVFQNPAASLNPLLRVREQIELPLKLHYDLPAQDRAERVANMAAKVGLPADVLDRFPHQLSGGQQQRVSIATALITSPRLIIADEPTTALDSITQQQILELLVGLVDEAGASMLFVTHDFSVLASATQYCYVLREGSIVDAGRTDALLADPADEYTAMLVTAARALRLHVDGSGGANHD
;
A
#
# COMPACT_ATOMS: atom_id res chain seq x y z
N MET A 1 3.96 16.37 8.60
CA MET A 1 4.69 15.12 8.27
C MET A 1 3.75 13.97 8.57
N SER A 2 3.42 13.16 7.56
CA SER A 2 2.46 12.07 7.71
C SER A 2 3.01 10.86 8.45
N VAL A 3 4.29 10.51 8.23
CA VAL A 3 4.96 9.38 8.91
C VAL A 3 6.40 9.75 9.21
N ASP A 4 6.84 9.41 10.42
CA ASP A 4 8.25 9.50 10.84
C ASP A 4 8.62 8.26 11.67
N LEU A 5 9.51 7.43 11.14
CA LEU A 5 10.11 6.28 11.81
C LEU A 5 11.52 6.64 12.26
N GLN A 6 11.85 6.39 13.52
CA GLN A 6 13.17 6.63 14.09
C GLN A 6 13.65 5.38 14.81
N SER A 7 14.77 4.84 14.31
CA SER A 7 15.43 3.65 14.84
C SER A 7 14.49 2.48 15.11
N VAL A 8 13.58 2.22 14.16
CA VAL A 8 12.58 1.16 14.32
C VAL A 8 13.21 -0.20 14.14
N ASN A 9 13.00 -1.04 15.16
CA ASN A 9 13.43 -2.44 15.16
C ASN A 9 12.22 -3.35 15.38
N VAL A 10 12.15 -4.44 14.61
CA VAL A 10 11.11 -5.46 14.73
C VAL A 10 11.77 -6.82 14.82
N SER A 11 11.43 -7.59 15.85
CA SER A 11 11.87 -8.99 16.00
C SER A 11 10.71 -9.92 16.34
N ILE A 12 10.74 -11.14 15.81
CA ILE A 12 9.75 -12.20 16.01
C ILE A 12 10.49 -13.44 16.47
N ALA A 13 10.08 -14.03 17.59
CA ALA A 13 10.70 -15.22 18.17
C ALA A 13 12.25 -15.12 18.26
N GLY A 14 12.75 -13.96 18.65
CA GLY A 14 14.19 -13.69 18.78
C GLY A 14 14.93 -13.41 17.47
N ARG A 15 14.28 -13.56 16.31
CA ARG A 15 14.87 -13.22 15.01
C ARG A 15 14.55 -11.77 14.65
N GLN A 16 15.57 -10.97 14.43
CA GLN A 16 15.43 -9.58 13.98
C GLN A 16 15.07 -9.54 12.50
N ILE A 17 13.91 -8.90 12.18
CA ILE A 17 13.35 -8.77 10.84
C ILE A 17 13.58 -7.37 10.27
N VAL A 18 13.46 -6.33 11.12
CA VAL A 18 13.70 -4.93 10.78
C VAL A 18 14.75 -4.39 11.74
N ARG A 19 15.75 -3.66 11.21
CA ARG A 19 16.95 -3.23 11.95
C ARG A 19 17.17 -1.75 11.73
N ASP A 20 17.04 -0.97 12.79
CA ASP A 20 17.38 0.45 12.86
C ASP A 20 16.84 1.28 11.68
N VAL A 21 15.56 1.05 11.32
CA VAL A 21 14.96 1.72 10.18
C VAL A 21 14.52 3.13 10.55
N CYS A 22 15.03 4.10 9.77
CA CYS A 22 14.59 5.49 9.75
C CYS A 22 13.94 5.80 8.39
N LEU A 23 12.67 6.22 8.38
CA LEU A 23 11.90 6.51 7.18
C LEU A 23 10.97 7.68 7.43
N GLN A 24 10.84 8.58 6.45
CA GLN A 24 9.95 9.72 6.54
C GLN A 24 9.05 9.83 5.32
N ILE A 25 7.78 10.19 5.55
CA ILE A 25 6.80 10.52 4.52
C ILE A 25 6.25 11.90 4.83
N ARG A 26 6.47 12.85 3.93
CA ARG A 26 5.92 14.20 4.05
C ARG A 26 4.44 14.21 3.68
N ASP A 27 3.72 15.24 4.13
CA ASP A 27 2.31 15.40 3.77
C ASP A 27 2.14 15.50 2.24
N GLY A 28 1.21 14.72 1.69
CA GLY A 28 0.95 14.60 0.26
C GLY A 28 2.04 13.90 -0.56
N GLN A 29 3.07 13.33 0.09
CA GLN A 29 4.16 12.64 -0.60
C GLN A 29 3.82 11.17 -0.83
N ARG A 30 4.16 10.65 -2.02
CA ARG A 30 4.16 9.22 -2.33
C ARG A 30 5.58 8.70 -2.24
N VAL A 31 5.79 7.79 -1.29
CA VAL A 31 7.09 7.18 -0.97
C VAL A 31 7.06 5.69 -1.28
N GLY A 32 8.07 5.20 -1.99
CA GLY A 32 8.28 3.79 -2.26
C GLY A 32 9.12 3.12 -1.16
N LEU A 33 8.78 1.87 -0.86
CA LEU A 33 9.63 0.98 -0.07
C LEU A 33 9.86 -0.28 -0.88
N ILE A 34 11.08 -0.45 -1.38
CA ILE A 34 11.43 -1.54 -2.28
C ILE A 34 12.52 -2.43 -1.69
N GLY A 35 12.60 -3.67 -2.17
CA GLY A 35 13.58 -4.67 -1.79
C GLY A 35 13.12 -6.07 -2.17
N SER A 36 13.98 -7.07 -2.04
CA SER A 36 13.65 -8.46 -2.33
C SER A 36 12.53 -9.00 -1.42
N SER A 37 11.91 -10.11 -1.82
CA SER A 37 10.95 -10.82 -0.95
C SER A 37 11.64 -11.22 0.36
N GLY A 38 10.93 -11.04 1.47
CA GLY A 38 11.47 -11.34 2.81
C GLY A 38 12.42 -10.28 3.39
N SER A 39 12.67 -9.15 2.72
CA SER A 39 13.54 -8.08 3.25
C SER A 39 12.96 -7.32 4.45
N GLY A 40 11.67 -7.49 4.79
CA GLY A 40 11.02 -6.83 5.93
C GLY A 40 10.02 -5.72 5.57
N LYS A 41 9.78 -5.42 4.27
CA LYS A 41 8.89 -4.34 3.80
C LYS A 41 7.49 -4.39 4.42
N SER A 42 6.80 -5.52 4.29
CA SER A 42 5.44 -5.69 4.85
C SER A 42 5.43 -5.62 6.37
N MET A 43 6.55 -5.94 7.05
CA MET A 43 6.66 -5.78 8.50
C MET A 43 6.72 -4.29 8.89
N ILE A 44 7.41 -3.46 8.10
CA ILE A 44 7.42 -1.99 8.30
C ILE A 44 6.01 -1.44 8.06
N ALA A 45 5.33 -1.84 6.98
CA ALA A 45 3.95 -1.43 6.70
C ALA A 45 3.00 -1.81 7.86
N ARG A 46 3.10 -3.05 8.35
CA ARG A 46 2.32 -3.52 9.51
C ARG A 46 2.69 -2.83 10.81
N ALA A 47 3.96 -2.48 11.02
CA ALA A 47 4.39 -1.73 12.20
C ALA A 47 3.74 -0.34 12.24
N ILE A 48 3.70 0.38 11.12
CA ILE A 48 3.04 1.68 11.00
C ILE A 48 1.53 1.56 11.31
N MET A 49 0.88 0.50 10.80
CA MET A 49 -0.55 0.23 11.02
C MET A 49 -0.86 -0.33 12.42
N GLY A 50 0.16 -0.74 13.20
CA GLY A 50 -0.03 -1.47 14.45
C GLY A 50 -0.68 -2.84 14.25
N LEU A 51 -0.34 -3.53 13.17
CA LEU A 51 -0.86 -4.85 12.78
C LEU A 51 0.22 -5.94 12.84
N LEU A 52 1.20 -5.76 13.72
CA LEU A 52 2.23 -6.79 13.94
C LEU A 52 1.65 -8.03 14.63
N PRO A 53 2.18 -9.24 14.37
CA PRO A 53 1.81 -10.46 15.11
C PRO A 53 2.01 -10.30 16.62
N GLN A 54 1.26 -11.06 17.43
CA GLN A 54 1.26 -10.91 18.90
C GLN A 54 2.63 -11.10 19.55
N ASP A 55 3.46 -12.02 19.04
CA ASP A 55 4.80 -12.32 19.58
C ASP A 55 5.92 -11.41 19.04
N THR A 56 5.54 -10.25 18.51
CA THR A 56 6.47 -9.29 17.93
C THR A 56 6.99 -8.31 18.99
N GLN A 57 8.31 -8.16 19.06
CA GLN A 57 8.94 -7.08 19.79
C GLN A 57 9.17 -5.90 18.84
N LEU A 58 8.64 -4.74 19.20
CA LEU A 58 8.79 -3.48 18.47
C LEU A 58 9.48 -2.46 19.37
N SER A 59 10.54 -1.83 18.86
CA SER A 59 11.22 -0.72 19.54
C SER A 59 11.54 0.41 18.56
N GLY A 60 11.95 1.56 19.07
CA GLY A 60 12.11 2.80 18.32
C GLY A 60 10.87 3.69 18.41
N SER A 61 10.71 4.60 17.48
CA SER A 61 9.60 5.55 17.42
C SER A 61 8.89 5.49 16.08
N ILE A 62 7.56 5.45 16.08
CA ILE A 62 6.71 5.54 14.90
C ILE A 62 5.68 6.63 15.16
N ASN A 63 5.82 7.75 14.48
CA ASN A 63 4.86 8.86 14.53
C ASN A 63 4.02 8.87 13.26
N VAL A 64 2.69 8.84 13.41
CA VAL A 64 1.74 8.93 12.31
C VAL A 64 0.85 10.15 12.52
N ASN A 65 0.89 11.09 11.61
CA ASN A 65 0.12 12.35 11.66
C ASN A 65 0.27 13.08 13.02
N GLY A 66 1.47 13.12 13.60
CA GLY A 66 1.75 13.75 14.89
C GLY A 66 1.46 12.88 16.11
N THR A 67 1.05 11.62 15.92
CA THR A 67 0.71 10.70 17.00
C THR A 67 1.71 9.56 17.08
N GLN A 68 2.39 9.40 18.23
CA GLN A 68 3.27 8.27 18.50
C GLN A 68 2.46 6.98 18.67
N THR A 69 2.72 5.96 17.84
CA THR A 69 1.92 4.72 17.82
C THR A 69 2.57 3.56 18.57
N VAL A 70 3.88 3.57 18.76
CA VAL A 70 4.57 2.52 19.55
C VAL A 70 4.12 2.57 20.99
N GLY A 71 3.69 1.43 21.54
CA GLY A 71 3.15 1.31 22.89
C GLY A 71 1.66 1.58 23.02
N MET A 72 0.97 1.98 21.95
CA MET A 72 -0.49 2.07 21.95
C MET A 72 -1.14 0.69 22.02
N ASN A 73 -2.25 0.61 22.75
CA ASN A 73 -3.10 -0.59 22.76
C ASN A 73 -3.98 -0.64 21.49
N ASP A 74 -4.58 -1.81 21.23
CA ASP A 74 -5.34 -2.04 20.00
C ASP A 74 -6.58 -1.12 19.88
N VAL A 75 -7.21 -0.73 20.97
CA VAL A 75 -8.35 0.22 20.98
C VAL A 75 -7.91 1.61 20.51
N GLN A 76 -6.73 2.07 20.92
CA GLN A 76 -6.17 3.35 20.49
C GLN A 76 -5.79 3.31 19.01
N LEU A 77 -5.13 2.23 18.58
CA LEU A 77 -4.75 2.02 17.18
C LEU A 77 -5.98 1.87 16.28
N ALA A 78 -7.05 1.21 16.75
CA ALA A 78 -8.29 1.07 15.98
C ALA A 78 -8.95 2.42 15.65
N ARG A 79 -8.79 3.44 16.52
CA ARG A 79 -9.30 4.79 16.25
C ARG A 79 -8.53 5.49 15.12
N LEU A 80 -7.26 5.14 14.91
CA LEU A 80 -6.44 5.70 13.83
C LEU A 80 -6.67 4.94 12.51
N ARG A 81 -6.79 3.61 12.60
CA ARG A 81 -7.07 2.75 11.44
C ARG A 81 -8.45 3.06 10.88
N GLY A 82 -8.52 3.29 9.59
CA GLY A 82 -9.76 3.66 8.89
C GLY A 82 -10.12 5.15 8.99
N ALA A 83 -9.71 5.89 10.01
CA ALA A 83 -9.95 7.33 10.12
C ALA A 83 -8.78 8.17 9.60
N ALA A 84 -7.56 7.87 10.08
CA ALA A 84 -6.35 8.62 9.73
C ALA A 84 -5.44 7.88 8.75
N MET A 85 -5.52 6.56 8.72
CA MET A 85 -4.73 5.68 7.85
C MET A 85 -5.58 4.55 7.27
N GLY A 86 -5.38 4.30 5.97
CA GLY A 86 -5.96 3.18 5.23
C GLY A 86 -4.89 2.22 4.73
N MET A 87 -5.26 0.96 4.50
CA MET A 87 -4.34 -0.04 3.96
C MET A 87 -4.98 -0.82 2.82
N VAL A 88 -4.23 -0.94 1.72
CA VAL A 88 -4.53 -1.83 0.59
C VAL A 88 -3.57 -3.01 0.71
N PHE A 89 -4.11 -4.22 0.88
CA PHE A 89 -3.34 -5.43 1.11
C PHE A 89 -2.94 -6.12 -0.20
N GLN A 90 -1.87 -6.90 -0.14
CA GLN A 90 -1.32 -7.69 -1.24
C GLN A 90 -2.32 -8.70 -1.82
N ASN A 91 -3.12 -9.33 -0.99
CA ASN A 91 -4.13 -10.31 -1.40
C ASN A 91 -5.54 -9.80 -1.05
N PRO A 92 -6.25 -9.19 -2.00
CA PRO A 92 -7.58 -8.67 -1.77
C PRO A 92 -8.58 -9.76 -1.38
N ALA A 93 -8.47 -10.98 -1.94
CA ALA A 93 -9.36 -12.09 -1.63
C ALA A 93 -9.26 -12.51 -0.15
N ALA A 94 -8.06 -12.43 0.46
CA ALA A 94 -7.86 -12.74 1.87
C ALA A 94 -8.25 -11.57 2.81
N SER A 95 -8.26 -10.34 2.31
CA SER A 95 -8.59 -9.14 3.10
C SER A 95 -10.09 -8.81 3.13
N LEU A 96 -10.83 -9.27 2.12
CA LEU A 96 -12.28 -9.05 2.05
C LEU A 96 -13.03 -10.12 2.86
N ASN A 97 -14.06 -9.69 3.59
CA ASN A 97 -14.93 -10.62 4.32
C ASN A 97 -15.86 -11.35 3.35
N PRO A 98 -15.75 -12.69 3.19
CA PRO A 98 -16.54 -13.44 2.22
C PRO A 98 -18.05 -13.46 2.51
N LEU A 99 -18.46 -13.11 3.73
CA LEU A 99 -19.85 -13.11 4.18
C LEU A 99 -20.56 -11.76 4.00
N LEU A 100 -19.83 -10.70 3.65
CA LEU A 100 -20.37 -9.37 3.42
C LEU A 100 -20.46 -9.05 1.93
N ARG A 101 -21.52 -8.37 1.53
CA ARG A 101 -21.62 -7.81 0.18
C ARG A 101 -20.62 -6.67 -0.02
N VAL A 102 -20.27 -6.38 -1.26
CA VAL A 102 -19.32 -5.30 -1.61
C VAL A 102 -19.71 -3.97 -0.97
N ARG A 103 -21.00 -3.58 -1.07
CA ARG A 103 -21.49 -2.34 -0.45
C ARG A 103 -21.24 -2.29 1.06
N GLU A 104 -21.46 -3.40 1.75
CA GLU A 104 -21.31 -3.48 3.19
C GLU A 104 -19.84 -3.36 3.62
N GLN A 105 -18.93 -3.91 2.82
CA GLN A 105 -17.49 -3.81 3.08
C GLN A 105 -16.97 -2.39 2.86
N ILE A 106 -17.37 -1.74 1.76
CA ILE A 106 -16.99 -0.34 1.49
C ILE A 106 -17.59 0.59 2.55
N GLU A 107 -18.83 0.33 3.01
CA GLU A 107 -19.51 1.13 4.03
C GLU A 107 -18.92 0.97 5.43
N LEU A 108 -18.30 -0.19 5.74
CA LEU A 108 -17.90 -0.55 7.10
C LEU A 108 -17.01 0.50 7.79
N PRO A 109 -15.97 1.07 7.16
CA PRO A 109 -15.17 2.11 7.80
C PRO A 109 -15.98 3.37 8.15
N LEU A 110 -16.97 3.74 7.34
CA LEU A 110 -17.85 4.85 7.66
C LEU A 110 -18.71 4.58 8.90
N LYS A 111 -19.23 3.36 9.02
CA LYS A 111 -20.01 2.93 10.21
C LYS A 111 -19.19 2.93 11.50
N LEU A 112 -17.92 2.57 11.39
CA LEU A 112 -17.04 2.43 12.56
C LEU A 112 -16.50 3.78 13.06
N HIS A 113 -16.32 4.77 12.17
CA HIS A 113 -15.59 6.00 12.49
C HIS A 113 -16.44 7.27 12.45
N TYR A 114 -17.64 7.22 11.85
CA TYR A 114 -18.46 8.41 11.64
C TYR A 114 -19.92 8.16 12.02
N ASP A 115 -20.52 9.14 12.68
CA ASP A 115 -21.96 9.15 12.92
C ASP A 115 -22.67 9.81 11.74
N LEU A 116 -22.94 9.02 10.70
CA LEU A 116 -23.58 9.45 9.47
C LEU A 116 -24.92 8.75 9.27
N PRO A 117 -25.96 9.45 8.75
CA PRO A 117 -27.20 8.82 8.31
C PRO A 117 -26.95 7.70 7.29
N ALA A 118 -27.82 6.70 7.28
CA ALA A 118 -27.68 5.57 6.34
C ALA A 118 -27.71 6.01 4.87
N GLN A 119 -28.51 7.04 4.54
CA GLN A 119 -28.59 7.59 3.19
C GLN A 119 -27.26 8.20 2.75
N ASP A 120 -26.61 9.00 3.62
CA ASP A 120 -25.31 9.65 3.33
C ASP A 120 -24.21 8.62 3.14
N ARG A 121 -24.23 7.53 3.95
CA ARG A 121 -23.28 6.42 3.78
C ARG A 121 -23.49 5.72 2.44
N ALA A 122 -24.74 5.44 2.07
CA ALA A 122 -25.07 4.79 0.80
C ALA A 122 -24.62 5.63 -0.40
N GLU A 123 -24.83 6.95 -0.35
CA GLU A 123 -24.38 7.89 -1.38
C GLU A 123 -22.85 7.90 -1.51
N ARG A 124 -22.13 7.97 -0.37
CA ARG A 124 -20.66 7.91 -0.38
C ARG A 124 -20.14 6.59 -0.94
N VAL A 125 -20.78 5.46 -0.62
CA VAL A 125 -20.43 4.15 -1.18
C VAL A 125 -20.64 4.12 -2.70
N ALA A 126 -21.78 4.62 -3.19
CA ALA A 126 -22.05 4.66 -4.62
C ALA A 126 -21.04 5.55 -5.37
N ASN A 127 -20.72 6.73 -4.82
CA ASN A 127 -19.74 7.65 -5.38
C ASN A 127 -18.34 7.04 -5.38
N MET A 128 -17.92 6.38 -4.31
CA MET A 128 -16.62 5.71 -4.23
C MET A 128 -16.55 4.53 -5.21
N ALA A 129 -17.61 3.72 -5.31
CA ALA A 129 -17.68 2.64 -6.29
C ALA A 129 -17.51 3.14 -7.72
N ALA A 130 -18.17 4.24 -8.08
CA ALA A 130 -18.00 4.88 -9.38
C ALA A 130 -16.57 5.36 -9.60
N LYS A 131 -15.93 6.02 -8.59
CA LYS A 131 -14.53 6.47 -8.65
C LYS A 131 -13.55 5.33 -8.90
N VAL A 132 -13.75 4.17 -8.27
CA VAL A 132 -12.90 3.01 -8.51
C VAL A 132 -13.30 2.20 -9.75
N GLY A 133 -14.29 2.66 -10.52
CA GLY A 133 -14.73 2.00 -11.74
C GLY A 133 -15.45 0.67 -11.52
N LEU A 134 -16.17 0.52 -10.40
CA LEU A 134 -17.04 -0.62 -10.15
C LEU A 134 -18.46 -0.33 -10.66
N PRO A 135 -19.05 -1.21 -11.52
CA PRO A 135 -20.45 -1.12 -11.91
C PRO A 135 -21.40 -1.22 -10.70
N ALA A 136 -22.53 -0.55 -10.77
CA ALA A 136 -23.49 -0.48 -9.64
C ALA A 136 -24.01 -1.86 -9.20
N ASP A 137 -24.19 -2.80 -10.14
CA ASP A 137 -24.63 -4.18 -9.87
C ASP A 137 -23.62 -4.99 -9.06
N VAL A 138 -22.35 -4.60 -9.10
CA VAL A 138 -21.27 -5.25 -8.32
C VAL A 138 -21.45 -5.00 -6.83
N LEU A 139 -22.07 -3.91 -6.41
CA LEU A 139 -22.29 -3.57 -5.01
C LEU A 139 -23.11 -4.61 -4.24
N ASP A 140 -23.96 -5.36 -4.93
CA ASP A 140 -24.80 -6.40 -4.34
C ASP A 140 -24.17 -7.80 -4.34
N ARG A 141 -23.00 -7.93 -4.99
CA ARG A 141 -22.26 -9.20 -5.07
C ARG A 141 -21.41 -9.45 -3.82
N PHE A 142 -21.04 -10.72 -3.64
CA PHE A 142 -20.07 -11.16 -2.64
C PHE A 142 -18.67 -11.25 -3.27
N PRO A 143 -17.58 -11.18 -2.47
CA PRO A 143 -16.20 -11.21 -2.97
C PRO A 143 -15.87 -12.37 -3.91
N HIS A 144 -16.40 -13.58 -3.64
CA HIS A 144 -16.17 -14.76 -4.48
C HIS A 144 -16.81 -14.69 -5.88
N GLN A 145 -17.68 -13.72 -6.12
CA GLN A 145 -18.33 -13.47 -7.41
C GLN A 145 -17.60 -12.43 -8.26
N LEU A 146 -16.46 -11.92 -7.78
CA LEU A 146 -15.70 -10.84 -8.40
C LEU A 146 -14.43 -11.37 -9.06
N SER A 147 -14.00 -10.72 -10.15
CA SER A 147 -12.64 -10.90 -10.67
C SER A 147 -11.60 -10.33 -9.68
N GLY A 148 -10.32 -10.76 -9.80
CA GLY A 148 -9.24 -10.25 -8.97
C GLY A 148 -9.09 -8.72 -9.03
N GLY A 149 -9.20 -8.14 -10.22
CA GLY A 149 -9.18 -6.68 -10.40
C GLY A 149 -10.38 -5.98 -9.75
N GLN A 150 -11.57 -6.58 -9.77
CA GLN A 150 -12.73 -6.05 -9.05
C GLN A 150 -12.55 -6.13 -7.53
N GLN A 151 -12.02 -7.25 -7.01
CA GLN A 151 -11.69 -7.39 -5.58
C GLN A 151 -10.67 -6.33 -5.13
N GLN A 152 -9.66 -6.05 -5.96
CA GLN A 152 -8.67 -5.02 -5.68
C GLN A 152 -9.29 -3.62 -5.66
N ARG A 153 -10.21 -3.31 -6.58
CA ARG A 153 -10.96 -2.06 -6.59
C ARG A 153 -11.83 -1.90 -5.35
N VAL A 154 -12.46 -2.98 -4.86
CA VAL A 154 -13.20 -2.99 -3.59
C VAL A 154 -12.27 -2.71 -2.40
N SER A 155 -11.08 -3.33 -2.36
CA SER A 155 -10.07 -3.08 -1.33
C SER A 155 -9.61 -1.61 -1.32
N ILE A 156 -9.33 -1.03 -2.48
CA ILE A 156 -8.98 0.39 -2.64
C ILE A 156 -10.14 1.29 -2.17
N ALA A 157 -11.37 1.01 -2.59
CA ALA A 157 -12.55 1.75 -2.18
C ALA A 157 -12.72 1.75 -0.65
N THR A 158 -12.58 0.57 -0.03
CA THR A 158 -12.67 0.40 1.43
C THR A 158 -11.58 1.18 2.17
N ALA A 159 -10.35 1.19 1.64
CA ALA A 159 -9.23 1.90 2.25
C ALA A 159 -9.36 3.43 2.15
N LEU A 160 -10.02 3.94 1.09
CA LEU A 160 -10.11 5.37 0.77
C LEU A 160 -11.45 6.03 1.13
N ILE A 161 -12.52 5.26 1.45
CA ILE A 161 -13.87 5.80 1.66
C ILE A 161 -13.98 6.87 2.76
N THR A 162 -13.08 6.82 3.74
CA THR A 162 -12.99 7.76 4.85
C THR A 162 -12.08 8.96 4.56
N SER A 163 -11.46 9.00 3.37
CA SER A 163 -10.46 10.00 3.00
C SER A 163 -9.31 10.12 4.02
N PRO A 164 -8.62 9.02 4.34
CA PRO A 164 -7.54 9.04 5.33
C PRO A 164 -6.35 9.85 4.79
N ARG A 165 -5.55 10.42 5.71
CA ARG A 165 -4.36 11.21 5.35
C ARG A 165 -3.16 10.37 4.91
N LEU A 166 -3.14 9.09 5.27
CA LEU A 166 -2.09 8.13 4.93
C LEU A 166 -2.70 6.88 4.32
N ILE A 167 -2.19 6.48 3.16
CA ILE A 167 -2.48 5.19 2.55
C ILE A 167 -1.21 4.34 2.57
N ILE A 168 -1.33 3.10 3.02
CA ILE A 168 -0.29 2.08 2.87
C ILE A 168 -0.76 1.08 1.84
N ALA A 169 -0.03 0.94 0.73
CA ALA A 169 -0.30 -0.03 -0.32
C ALA A 169 0.79 -1.10 -0.29
N ASP A 170 0.47 -2.27 0.28
CA ASP A 170 1.41 -3.39 0.40
C ASP A 170 1.25 -4.33 -0.78
N GLU A 171 2.14 -4.22 -1.77
CA GLU A 171 2.14 -4.99 -3.02
C GLU A 171 0.78 -5.05 -3.72
N PRO A 172 0.12 -3.91 -3.99
CA PRO A 172 -1.30 -3.88 -4.34
C PRO A 172 -1.63 -4.46 -5.72
N THR A 173 -0.64 -4.88 -6.49
CA THR A 173 -0.83 -5.33 -7.88
C THR A 173 -0.23 -6.71 -8.17
N THR A 174 0.44 -7.35 -7.21
CA THR A 174 1.24 -8.58 -7.43
C THR A 174 0.44 -9.79 -7.92
N ALA A 175 -0.87 -9.85 -7.67
CA ALA A 175 -1.74 -10.97 -8.06
C ALA A 175 -2.52 -10.72 -9.37
N LEU A 176 -2.18 -9.66 -10.13
CA LEU A 176 -2.91 -9.21 -11.31
C LEU A 176 -2.06 -9.38 -12.58
N ASP A 177 -2.73 -9.54 -13.72
CA ASP A 177 -2.08 -9.44 -15.03
C ASP A 177 -1.57 -8.02 -15.32
N SER A 178 -0.61 -7.87 -16.24
CA SER A 178 0.10 -6.63 -16.48
C SER A 178 -0.79 -5.44 -16.86
N ILE A 179 -1.88 -5.68 -17.63
CA ILE A 179 -2.81 -4.63 -18.05
C ILE A 179 -3.62 -4.15 -16.85
N THR A 180 -4.19 -5.08 -16.10
CA THR A 180 -4.96 -4.80 -14.88
C THR A 180 -4.07 -4.15 -13.82
N GLN A 181 -2.82 -4.59 -13.68
CA GLN A 181 -1.82 -3.99 -12.77
C GLN A 181 -1.62 -2.50 -13.03
N GLN A 182 -1.40 -2.12 -14.30
CA GLN A 182 -1.23 -0.72 -14.67
C GLN A 182 -2.49 0.11 -14.37
N GLN A 183 -3.67 -0.39 -14.73
CA GLN A 183 -4.94 0.28 -14.45
C GLN A 183 -5.19 0.50 -12.94
N ILE A 184 -4.87 -0.50 -12.11
CA ILE A 184 -5.01 -0.41 -10.66
C ILE A 184 -4.00 0.59 -10.07
N LEU A 185 -2.78 0.62 -10.59
CA LEU A 185 -1.75 1.56 -10.16
C LEU A 185 -2.16 3.01 -10.47
N GLU A 186 -2.56 3.28 -11.72
CA GLU A 186 -3.02 4.61 -12.15
C GLU A 186 -4.24 5.07 -11.33
N LEU A 187 -5.20 4.17 -11.09
CA LEU A 187 -6.37 4.43 -10.25
C LEU A 187 -5.95 4.80 -8.82
N LEU A 188 -5.11 4.00 -8.18
CA LEU A 188 -4.68 4.23 -6.81
C LEU A 188 -3.92 5.56 -6.67
N VAL A 189 -2.97 5.82 -7.56
CA VAL A 189 -2.20 7.07 -7.60
C VAL A 189 -3.13 8.27 -7.79
N GLY A 190 -4.04 8.21 -8.76
CA GLY A 190 -5.00 9.28 -9.02
C GLY A 190 -5.90 9.59 -7.82
N LEU A 191 -6.41 8.56 -7.14
CA LEU A 191 -7.27 8.72 -5.96
C LEU A 191 -6.49 9.28 -4.75
N VAL A 192 -5.23 8.86 -4.57
CA VAL A 192 -4.36 9.38 -3.50
C VAL A 192 -4.05 10.85 -3.73
N ASP A 193 -3.73 11.24 -4.96
CA ASP A 193 -3.45 12.63 -5.34
C ASP A 193 -4.71 13.51 -5.22
N GLU A 194 -5.87 13.03 -5.68
CA GLU A 194 -7.16 13.74 -5.53
C GLU A 194 -7.51 13.98 -4.06
N ALA A 195 -7.23 13.00 -3.19
CA ALA A 195 -7.46 13.11 -1.76
C ALA A 195 -6.42 13.99 -1.03
N GLY A 196 -5.32 14.38 -1.68
CA GLY A 196 -4.17 15.03 -1.05
C GLY A 196 -3.53 14.15 0.05
N ALA A 197 -3.72 12.84 -0.03
CA ALA A 197 -3.19 11.90 0.94
C ALA A 197 -1.71 11.59 0.68
N SER A 198 -1.01 11.19 1.73
CA SER A 198 0.34 10.61 1.61
C SER A 198 0.23 9.11 1.35
N MET A 199 1.23 8.52 0.67
CA MET A 199 1.24 7.10 0.40
C MET A 199 2.59 6.47 0.71
N LEU A 200 2.56 5.30 1.38
CA LEU A 200 3.65 4.34 1.40
C LEU A 200 3.31 3.21 0.41
N PHE A 201 4.06 3.15 -0.68
CA PHE A 201 3.89 2.13 -1.71
C PHE A 201 4.98 1.07 -1.55
N VAL A 202 4.60 -0.11 -1.12
CA VAL A 202 5.50 -1.25 -0.93
C VAL A 202 5.46 -2.14 -2.16
N THR A 203 6.62 -2.44 -2.72
CA THR A 203 6.75 -3.32 -3.89
C THR A 203 8.11 -4.00 -3.92
N HIS A 204 8.23 -5.05 -4.71
CA HIS A 204 9.52 -5.63 -5.13
C HIS A 204 9.85 -5.32 -6.59
N ASP A 205 8.95 -4.63 -7.32
CA ASP A 205 9.08 -4.31 -8.73
C ASP A 205 9.44 -2.83 -8.96
N PHE A 206 10.64 -2.59 -9.45
CA PHE A 206 11.11 -1.26 -9.84
C PHE A 206 10.34 -0.66 -11.02
N SER A 207 9.70 -1.51 -11.85
CA SER A 207 9.02 -1.03 -13.05
C SER A 207 7.83 -0.13 -12.74
N VAL A 208 7.13 -0.40 -11.63
CA VAL A 208 5.96 0.37 -11.18
C VAL A 208 6.32 1.54 -10.27
N LEU A 209 7.54 1.53 -9.70
CA LEU A 209 7.95 2.50 -8.70
C LEU A 209 8.00 3.93 -9.24
N ALA A 210 8.53 4.11 -10.45
CA ALA A 210 8.69 5.42 -11.09
C ALA A 210 7.35 6.15 -11.31
N SER A 211 6.29 5.41 -11.63
CA SER A 211 4.94 5.98 -11.83
C SER A 211 4.19 6.17 -10.52
N ALA A 212 4.50 5.37 -9.49
CA ALA A 212 3.79 5.39 -8.22
C ALA A 212 4.35 6.40 -7.21
N THR A 213 5.65 6.74 -7.25
CA THR A 213 6.34 7.41 -6.15
C THR A 213 7.28 8.53 -6.58
N GLN A 214 7.50 9.52 -5.68
CA GLN A 214 8.46 10.61 -5.88
C GLN A 214 9.79 10.37 -5.16
N TYR A 215 9.77 9.58 -4.09
CA TYR A 215 10.92 9.24 -3.25
C TYR A 215 10.88 7.74 -2.94
N CYS A 216 12.03 7.13 -2.72
CA CYS A 216 12.11 5.70 -2.47
C CYS A 216 13.16 5.37 -1.42
N TYR A 217 12.87 4.36 -0.61
CA TYR A 217 13.80 3.68 0.28
C TYR A 217 14.02 2.26 -0.19
N VAL A 218 15.26 1.83 -0.24
CA VAL A 218 15.66 0.47 -0.62
C VAL A 218 16.00 -0.32 0.63
N LEU A 219 15.28 -1.43 0.84
CA LEU A 219 15.40 -2.29 2.02
C LEU A 219 16.12 -3.59 1.65
N ARG A 220 17.21 -3.89 2.36
CA ARG A 220 17.93 -5.15 2.26
C ARG A 220 18.11 -5.76 3.66
N GLU A 221 17.68 -7.02 3.83
CA GLU A 221 17.86 -7.76 5.09
C GLU A 221 17.45 -6.99 6.36
N GLY A 222 16.34 -6.25 6.27
CA GLY A 222 15.76 -5.50 7.38
C GLY A 222 16.33 -4.09 7.58
N SER A 223 17.32 -3.64 6.81
CA SER A 223 17.94 -2.32 6.93
C SER A 223 17.76 -1.52 5.63
N ILE A 224 17.63 -0.19 5.76
CA ILE A 224 17.65 0.70 4.60
C ILE A 224 19.11 0.84 4.15
N VAL A 225 19.36 0.50 2.88
CA VAL A 225 20.70 0.56 2.27
C VAL A 225 20.84 1.73 1.30
N ASP A 226 19.74 2.24 0.77
CA ASP A 226 19.73 3.38 -0.14
C ASP A 226 18.41 4.16 0.00
N ALA A 227 18.45 5.48 -0.27
CA ALA A 227 17.26 6.32 -0.25
C ALA A 227 17.48 7.58 -1.10
N GLY A 228 16.44 7.98 -1.84
CA GLY A 228 16.54 9.17 -2.69
C GLY A 228 15.28 9.42 -3.50
N ARG A 229 15.34 10.46 -4.33
CA ARG A 229 14.31 10.68 -5.36
C ARG A 229 14.25 9.44 -6.25
N THR A 230 13.03 9.01 -6.56
CA THR A 230 12.84 7.77 -7.34
C THR A 230 13.51 7.82 -8.70
N ASP A 231 13.42 8.96 -9.40
CA ASP A 231 14.08 9.18 -10.69
C ASP A 231 15.62 9.10 -10.61
N ALA A 232 16.21 9.69 -9.58
CA ALA A 232 17.66 9.66 -9.36
C ALA A 232 18.14 8.23 -9.00
N LEU A 233 17.46 7.53 -8.08
CA LEU A 233 17.78 6.14 -7.75
C LEU A 233 17.69 5.19 -8.95
N LEU A 234 16.72 5.42 -9.83
CA LEU A 234 16.58 4.63 -11.06
C LEU A 234 17.65 4.97 -12.11
N ALA A 235 18.14 6.21 -12.15
CA ALA A 235 19.16 6.65 -13.11
C ALA A 235 20.56 6.21 -12.71
N ASP A 236 20.96 6.53 -11.46
CA ASP A 236 22.33 6.36 -10.95
C ASP A 236 22.28 5.95 -9.46
N PRO A 237 22.00 4.67 -9.16
CA PRO A 237 21.97 4.16 -7.79
C PRO A 237 23.34 4.20 -7.13
N ALA A 238 23.40 4.68 -5.87
CA ALA A 238 24.65 4.78 -5.11
C ALA A 238 25.07 3.45 -4.48
N ASP A 239 24.11 2.60 -4.11
CA ASP A 239 24.33 1.31 -3.48
C ASP A 239 24.39 0.17 -4.51
N GLU A 240 25.34 -0.76 -4.35
CA GLU A 240 25.54 -1.89 -5.28
C GLU A 240 24.32 -2.81 -5.40
N TYR A 241 23.62 -3.05 -4.29
CA TYR A 241 22.40 -3.86 -4.29
C TYR A 241 21.27 -3.14 -5.04
N THR A 242 21.14 -1.82 -4.86
CA THR A 242 20.19 -1.00 -5.63
C THR A 242 20.51 -1.06 -7.12
N ALA A 243 21.78 -0.93 -7.50
CA ALA A 243 22.24 -1.04 -8.89
C ALA A 243 21.89 -2.41 -9.52
N MET A 244 22.09 -3.49 -8.76
CA MET A 244 21.72 -4.84 -9.19
C MET A 244 20.21 -4.95 -9.46
N LEU A 245 19.37 -4.45 -8.55
CA LEU A 245 17.92 -4.49 -8.68
C LEU A 245 17.42 -3.66 -9.88
N VAL A 246 17.97 -2.44 -10.06
CA VAL A 246 17.63 -1.57 -11.20
C VAL A 246 18.03 -2.22 -12.52
N THR A 247 19.21 -2.85 -12.58
CA THR A 247 19.69 -3.55 -13.78
C THR A 247 18.78 -4.73 -14.13
N ALA A 248 18.39 -5.53 -13.15
CA ALA A 248 17.45 -6.64 -13.33
C ALA A 248 16.08 -6.16 -13.86
N ALA A 249 15.56 -5.07 -13.32
CA ALA A 249 14.27 -4.50 -13.75
C ALA A 249 14.34 -3.96 -15.20
N ARG A 250 15.45 -3.33 -15.58
CA ARG A 250 15.67 -2.86 -16.97
C ARG A 250 15.73 -4.02 -17.96
N ALA A 251 16.41 -5.12 -17.61
CA ALA A 251 16.51 -6.30 -18.45
C ALA A 251 15.15 -6.95 -18.71
N LEU A 252 14.27 -7.01 -17.70
CA LEU A 252 12.91 -7.54 -17.83
C LEU A 252 12.05 -6.70 -18.78
N ARG A 253 12.14 -5.35 -18.74
CA ARG A 253 11.41 -4.46 -19.66
C ARG A 253 11.81 -4.68 -21.13
N LEU A 254 13.09 -4.80 -21.42
CA LEU A 254 13.58 -5.03 -22.79
C LEU A 254 13.07 -6.36 -23.38
N HIS A 255 12.84 -7.38 -22.58
CA HIS A 255 12.27 -8.65 -23.04
C HIS A 255 10.78 -8.57 -23.36
N VAL A 256 10.01 -7.74 -22.64
CA VAL A 256 8.57 -7.55 -22.88
C VAL A 256 8.34 -6.76 -24.18
N ASP A 257 9.12 -5.71 -24.42
CA ASP A 257 9.01 -4.87 -25.61
C ASP A 257 9.53 -5.58 -26.88
N GLY A 258 10.48 -6.53 -26.74
CA GLY A 258 11.04 -7.32 -27.86
C GLY A 258 10.19 -8.50 -28.32
N SER A 259 9.25 -8.98 -27.51
CA SER A 259 8.40 -10.14 -27.84
C SER A 259 7.10 -9.77 -28.62
N GLY A 260 6.82 -8.48 -28.80
CA GLY A 260 5.68 -7.98 -29.58
C GLY A 260 5.89 -7.84 -31.09
N GLY A 261 7.09 -8.14 -31.60
CA GLY A 261 7.52 -7.83 -32.97
C GLY A 261 7.81 -9.00 -33.92
N ALA A 262 7.38 -10.22 -33.61
CA ALA A 262 7.59 -11.34 -34.53
C ALA A 262 6.32 -12.20 -34.67
N ASN A 263 5.66 -12.00 -35.77
CA ASN A 263 4.91 -12.89 -36.65
C ASN A 263 3.53 -12.33 -37.07
N HIS A 264 3.54 -11.75 -38.25
CA HIS A 264 2.52 -11.98 -39.27
C HIS A 264 3.19 -11.65 -40.62
N ASP A 265 3.76 -12.65 -41.22
CA ASP A 265 3.81 -12.84 -42.68
C ASP A 265 3.13 -14.17 -43.02
#